data_c062952793c95193938321e743f497ba
#
_entry.id   c062952793c95193938321e743f497ba
#
_cell.length_a   1.000
_cell.length_b   1.000
_cell.length_c   1.000
_cell.angle_alpha   90.00
_cell.angle_beta   90.00
_cell.angle_gamma   90.00
#
_symmetry.space_group_name_H-M   'P 1'
#
loop_
_entity.id
_entity.type
_entity.pdbx_description
1 polymer ?
#
loop_
_entity_poly.entity_id
_entity_poly.type
_entity_poly.pdbx_seq_one_letter_code
_entity_poly.pdbx_strand_id
1 'polypeptide(L)'
;NPLYLPQAKTYDDCACLGPCLYVPETPLSSEAGVKLEIRREEEVVFAGETSLEQMKRTPEELVGYLFRETSFPTGVFLMTGTGIVPGQDFTLQSGDEVSITIDGIGTLTNPVA
;
A
#
# COMPACT_ATOMS: atom_id res chain seq x y z
N ASN A 1 12.25 14.73 -0.66
CA ASN A 1 12.23 15.76 0.37
C ASN A 1 11.16 15.44 1.42
N PRO A 2 11.53 15.18 2.68
CA PRO A 2 10.56 14.77 3.70
C PRO A 2 9.56 15.87 4.11
N LEU A 3 9.82 17.13 3.81
CA LEU A 3 9.01 18.26 4.27
C LEU A 3 7.60 18.30 3.64
N TYR A 4 7.41 17.81 2.43
CA TYR A 4 6.10 17.80 1.76
C TYR A 4 5.38 16.44 1.83
N LEU A 5 6.00 15.39 2.37
CA LEU A 5 5.36 14.08 2.48
C LEU A 5 4.05 14.09 3.27
N PRO A 6 3.95 14.78 4.43
CA PRO A 6 2.67 14.85 5.14
C PRO A 6 1.56 15.49 4.30
N GLN A 7 1.86 16.57 3.58
CA GLN A 7 0.90 17.23 2.71
C GLN A 7 0.44 16.31 1.57
N ALA A 8 1.38 15.61 0.91
CA ALA A 8 1.08 14.67 -0.17
C ALA A 8 0.21 13.48 0.26
N LYS A 9 0.04 13.24 1.56
CA LYS A 9 -0.78 12.17 2.14
C LYS A 9 -2.14 12.64 2.68
N THR A 10 -2.52 13.89 2.44
CA THR A 10 -3.74 14.50 3.01
C THR A 10 -4.72 15.05 1.98
N TYR A 11 -4.46 14.85 0.70
CA TYR A 11 -5.42 15.21 -0.36
C TYR A 11 -6.63 14.28 -0.33
N ASP A 12 -7.76 14.76 -0.80
CA ASP A 12 -8.95 13.93 -1.01
C ASP A 12 -8.59 12.74 -1.89
N ASP A 13 -9.18 11.58 -1.58
CA ASP A 13 -8.96 10.32 -2.30
C ASP A 13 -7.49 9.85 -2.40
N CYS A 14 -6.61 10.34 -1.52
CA CYS A 14 -5.19 9.98 -1.51
C CYS A 14 -4.88 8.59 -0.94
N ALA A 15 -5.87 7.91 -0.35
CA ALA A 15 -5.70 6.58 0.24
C ALA A 15 -6.94 5.72 0.02
N CYS A 16 -6.72 4.46 -0.37
CA CYS A 16 -7.77 3.46 -0.56
C CYS A 16 -7.49 2.26 0.33
N LEU A 17 -8.56 1.68 0.89
CA LEU A 17 -8.49 0.51 1.75
C LEU A 17 -9.34 -0.62 1.17
N GLY A 18 -8.83 -1.85 1.19
CA GLY A 18 -9.50 -3.03 0.69
C GLY A 18 -8.51 -4.13 0.27
N PRO A 19 -9.00 -5.20 -0.37
CA PRO A 19 -10.38 -5.51 -0.71
C PRO A 19 -11.24 -5.89 0.51
N CYS A 20 -10.60 -6.21 1.64
CA CYS A 20 -11.26 -6.62 2.89
C CYS A 20 -10.35 -6.36 4.08
N LEU A 21 -10.89 -6.46 5.28
CA LEU A 21 -10.12 -6.61 6.50
C LEU A 21 -9.89 -8.10 6.73
N TYR A 22 -8.67 -8.55 6.51
CA TYR A 22 -8.28 -9.94 6.70
C TYR A 22 -7.67 -10.15 8.10
N VAL A 23 -8.26 -11.03 8.88
CA VAL A 23 -7.79 -11.36 10.23
C VAL A 23 -7.49 -12.86 10.29
N PRO A 24 -6.27 -13.28 9.92
CA PRO A 24 -5.88 -14.69 9.95
C PRO A 24 -5.62 -15.18 11.37
N GLU A 25 -5.69 -16.50 11.57
CA GLU A 25 -5.33 -17.14 12.84
C GLU A 25 -3.84 -17.01 13.17
N THR A 26 -3.01 -16.97 12.11
CA THR A 26 -1.56 -16.77 12.22
C THR A 26 -1.16 -15.60 11.31
N PRO A 27 -0.11 -14.82 11.64
CA PRO A 27 0.38 -13.77 10.78
C PRO A 27 0.65 -14.24 9.36
N LEU A 28 0.51 -13.34 8.38
CA LEU A 28 0.93 -13.63 7.01
C LEU A 28 2.39 -14.04 6.96
N SER A 29 2.71 -15.00 6.08
CA SER A 29 4.10 -15.37 5.81
C SER A 29 4.90 -14.16 5.36
N SER A 30 6.14 -14.04 5.81
CA SER A 30 7.08 -13.03 5.29
C SER A 30 7.33 -13.18 3.79
N GLU A 31 7.15 -14.38 3.24
CA GLU A 31 7.27 -14.65 1.81
C GLU A 31 6.05 -14.20 0.99
N ALA A 32 4.97 -13.75 1.66
CA ALA A 32 3.77 -13.29 0.96
C ALA A 32 4.12 -12.21 -0.06
N GLY A 33 3.79 -12.48 -1.32
CA GLY A 33 4.05 -11.58 -2.44
C GLY A 33 3.09 -10.41 -2.47
N VAL A 34 3.59 -9.27 -2.91
CA VAL A 34 2.82 -8.07 -3.23
C VAL A 34 3.07 -7.69 -4.67
N LYS A 35 2.03 -7.60 -5.48
CA LYS A 35 2.10 -7.24 -6.89
C LYS A 35 1.36 -5.95 -7.14
N LEU A 36 1.98 -5.07 -7.90
CA LEU A 36 1.37 -3.83 -8.39
C LEU A 36 1.29 -3.89 -9.91
N GLU A 37 0.13 -3.58 -10.44
CA GLU A 37 -0.09 -3.41 -11.88
C GLU A 37 -0.86 -2.12 -12.12
N ILE A 38 -0.41 -1.33 -13.09
CA ILE A 38 -1.11 -0.11 -13.53
C ILE A 38 -1.46 -0.29 -15.00
N ARG A 39 -2.75 -0.14 -15.31
CA ARG A 39 -3.28 -0.22 -16.67
C ARG A 39 -3.74 1.15 -17.14
N ARG A 40 -3.48 1.42 -18.41
CA ARG A 40 -3.95 2.60 -19.14
C ARG A 40 -4.53 2.13 -20.45
N GLU A 41 -5.79 2.47 -20.74
CA GLU A 41 -6.48 2.03 -21.96
C GLU A 41 -6.35 0.51 -22.22
N GLU A 42 -6.55 -0.29 -21.17
CA GLU A 42 -6.42 -1.76 -21.16
C GLU A 42 -5.00 -2.32 -21.33
N GLU A 43 -3.99 -1.47 -21.51
CA GLU A 43 -2.58 -1.89 -21.57
C GLU A 43 -1.89 -1.73 -20.22
N VAL A 44 -1.00 -2.67 -19.88
CA VAL A 44 -0.15 -2.58 -18.69
C VAL A 44 0.97 -1.58 -18.95
N VAL A 45 0.93 -0.44 -18.26
CA VAL A 45 1.93 0.61 -18.38
C VAL A 45 3.01 0.55 -17.29
N PHE A 46 2.71 -0.15 -16.20
CA PHE A 46 3.67 -0.44 -15.14
C PHE A 46 3.28 -1.73 -14.42
N ALA A 47 4.28 -2.55 -14.07
CA ALA A 47 4.11 -3.70 -13.18
C ALA A 47 5.34 -3.85 -12.30
N GLY A 48 5.13 -4.29 -11.05
CA GLY A 48 6.21 -4.57 -10.11
C GLY A 48 5.79 -5.59 -9.06
N GLU A 49 6.76 -6.25 -8.48
CA GLU A 49 6.58 -7.26 -7.44
C GLU A 49 7.55 -7.04 -6.29
N THR A 50 7.11 -7.36 -5.08
CA THR A 50 7.93 -7.42 -3.87
C THR A 50 7.35 -8.47 -2.93
N SER A 51 7.94 -8.64 -1.76
CA SER A 51 7.38 -9.49 -0.70
C SER A 51 7.46 -8.80 0.65
N LEU A 52 6.74 -9.29 1.65
CA LEU A 52 6.80 -8.76 3.01
C LEU A 52 8.20 -8.91 3.62
N GLU A 53 8.98 -9.89 3.18
CA GLU A 53 10.39 -10.08 3.58
C GLU A 53 11.27 -8.87 3.27
N GLN A 54 10.93 -8.09 2.25
CA GLN A 54 11.66 -6.88 1.86
C GLN A 54 11.38 -5.68 2.77
N MET A 55 10.47 -5.80 3.73
CA MET A 55 10.20 -4.75 4.69
C MET A 55 11.41 -4.54 5.59
N LYS A 56 11.91 -3.31 5.64
CA LYS A 56 13.06 -2.95 6.49
C LYS A 56 12.73 -3.01 7.99
N ARG A 57 11.48 -2.71 8.36
CA ARG A 57 10.99 -2.73 9.73
C ARG A 57 9.88 -3.75 9.87
N THR A 58 9.85 -4.45 10.99
CA THR A 58 8.78 -5.41 11.25
C THR A 58 7.45 -4.73 11.56
N PRO A 59 6.31 -5.39 11.34
CA PRO A 59 5.01 -4.86 11.75
C PRO A 59 4.97 -4.52 13.25
N GLU A 60 5.57 -5.34 14.10
CA GLU A 60 5.64 -5.13 15.56
C GLU A 60 6.39 -3.85 15.90
N GLU A 61 7.52 -3.60 15.24
CA GLU A 61 8.30 -2.36 15.41
C GLU A 61 7.48 -1.13 15.02
N LEU A 62 6.78 -1.19 13.88
CA LEU A 62 5.94 -0.09 13.38
C LEU A 62 4.76 0.19 14.33
N VAL A 63 4.11 -0.84 14.82
CA VAL A 63 3.01 -0.73 15.80
C VAL A 63 3.54 -0.15 17.11
N GLY A 64 4.72 -0.57 17.57
CA GLY A 64 5.36 -0.02 18.76
C GLY A 64 5.60 1.49 18.67
N TYR A 65 5.99 1.99 17.50
CA TYR A 65 6.11 3.43 17.26
C TYR A 65 4.77 4.13 17.23
N LEU A 66 3.77 3.55 16.55
CA LEU A 66 2.44 4.14 16.40
C LEU A 66 1.77 4.38 17.76
N PHE A 67 1.88 3.43 18.68
CA PHE A 67 1.19 3.48 19.99
C PHE A 67 2.03 4.11 21.12
N ARG A 68 3.22 4.59 20.84
CA ARG A 68 4.14 5.06 21.89
C ARG A 68 3.56 6.15 22.80
N GLU A 69 2.90 7.15 22.20
CA GLU A 69 2.28 8.28 22.93
C GLU A 69 0.87 8.59 22.43
N THR A 70 0.25 7.62 21.75
CA THR A 70 -1.05 7.81 21.10
C THR A 70 -1.94 6.59 21.30
N SER A 71 -3.22 6.82 21.48
CA SER A 71 -4.25 5.77 21.56
C SER A 71 -5.28 5.94 20.45
N PHE A 72 -5.82 4.81 20.01
CA PHE A 72 -6.82 4.75 18.94
C PHE A 72 -8.02 3.92 19.43
N PRO A 73 -8.94 4.51 20.22
CA PRO A 73 -10.02 3.77 20.85
C PRO A 73 -11.01 3.13 19.88
N THR A 74 -11.09 3.63 18.66
CA THR A 74 -11.94 3.09 17.58
C THR A 74 -11.17 2.31 16.52
N GLY A 75 -9.88 2.08 16.73
CA GLY A 75 -8.99 1.42 15.77
C GLY A 75 -8.27 2.38 14.84
N VAL A 76 -7.30 1.87 14.11
CA VAL A 76 -6.48 2.62 13.16
C VAL A 76 -5.97 1.70 12.06
N PHE A 77 -5.88 2.22 10.84
CA PHE A 77 -5.14 1.57 9.76
C PHE A 77 -3.76 2.20 9.63
N LEU A 78 -2.73 1.38 9.77
CA LEU A 78 -1.35 1.82 9.60
C LEU A 78 -0.83 1.46 8.20
N MET A 79 -0.57 2.47 7.39
CA MET A 79 0.06 2.29 6.07
C MET A 79 1.56 2.07 6.27
N THR A 80 2.04 0.88 5.94
CA THR A 80 3.42 0.45 6.22
C THR A 80 4.43 0.84 5.15
N GLY A 81 4.00 1.53 4.10
CA GLY A 81 4.85 1.91 2.98
C GLY A 81 4.90 0.86 1.88
N THR A 82 5.71 1.10 0.88
CA THR A 82 5.87 0.21 -0.27
C THR A 82 7.32 0.06 -0.70
N GLY A 83 7.65 -1.10 -1.27
CA GLY A 83 8.92 -1.35 -1.97
C GLY A 83 8.80 -1.22 -3.49
N ILE A 84 7.60 -0.94 -4.02
CA ILE A 84 7.35 -0.84 -5.46
C ILE A 84 7.00 0.62 -5.77
N VAL A 85 7.90 1.31 -6.45
CA VAL A 85 7.69 2.70 -6.86
C VAL A 85 8.08 2.84 -8.32
N PRO A 86 7.17 3.31 -9.20
CA PRO A 86 7.52 3.63 -10.58
C PRO A 86 8.67 4.65 -10.65
N GLY A 87 9.40 4.63 -11.75
CA GLY A 87 10.49 5.57 -11.99
C GLY A 87 10.02 7.02 -12.07
N GLN A 88 10.97 7.96 -12.05
CA GLN A 88 10.66 9.40 -12.06
C GLN A 88 9.95 9.86 -13.34
N ASP A 89 10.10 9.11 -14.41
CA ASP A 89 9.47 9.41 -15.71
C ASP A 89 8.01 8.93 -15.80
N PHE A 90 7.53 8.19 -14.77
CA PHE A 90 6.17 7.69 -14.72
C PHE A 90 5.27 8.64 -13.91
N THR A 91 4.11 8.95 -14.47
CA THR A 91 3.06 9.72 -13.78
C THR A 91 1.71 9.04 -14.02
N LEU A 92 0.92 8.89 -12.97
CA LEU A 92 -0.48 8.47 -13.07
C LEU A 92 -1.28 9.49 -13.89
N GLN A 93 -2.22 8.98 -14.66
CA GLN A 93 -3.15 9.79 -15.46
C GLN A 93 -4.59 9.45 -15.09
N SER A 94 -5.49 10.41 -15.27
CA SER A 94 -6.93 10.17 -15.11
C SER A 94 -7.35 9.00 -16.00
N GLY A 95 -8.10 8.06 -15.42
CA GLY A 95 -8.55 6.84 -16.08
C GLY A 95 -7.59 5.65 -15.98
N ASP A 96 -6.39 5.83 -15.44
CA ASP A 96 -5.54 4.69 -15.09
C ASP A 96 -6.23 3.81 -14.05
N GLU A 97 -6.00 2.51 -14.12
CA GLU A 97 -6.46 1.54 -13.14
C GLU A 97 -5.26 0.97 -12.38
N VAL A 98 -5.26 1.12 -11.06
CA VAL A 98 -4.20 0.63 -10.17
C VAL A 98 -4.70 -0.60 -9.44
N SER A 99 -4.06 -1.75 -9.66
CA SER A 99 -4.38 -3.02 -8.99
C SER A 99 -3.21 -3.45 -8.09
N ILE A 100 -3.52 -3.73 -6.83
CA ILE A 100 -2.56 -4.25 -5.86
C ILE A 100 -3.08 -5.59 -5.38
N THR A 101 -2.27 -6.64 -5.56
CA THR A 101 -2.57 -8.00 -5.11
C THR A 101 -1.61 -8.40 -4.00
N ILE A 102 -2.14 -8.91 -2.90
CA ILE A 102 -1.35 -9.47 -1.80
C ILE A 102 -1.74 -10.94 -1.63
N ASP A 103 -0.76 -11.82 -1.63
CA ASP A 103 -0.96 -13.25 -1.43
C ASP A 103 -1.74 -13.51 -0.14
N GLY A 104 -2.77 -14.35 -0.23
CA GLY A 104 -3.62 -14.70 0.90
C GLY A 104 -4.71 -13.67 1.24
N ILE A 105 -4.68 -12.46 0.69
CA ILE A 105 -5.70 -11.42 0.94
C ILE A 105 -6.58 -11.21 -0.29
N GLY A 106 -5.97 -10.97 -1.45
CA GLY A 106 -6.70 -10.69 -2.68
C GLY A 106 -6.20 -9.43 -3.38
N THR A 107 -7.04 -8.87 -4.25
CA THR A 107 -6.70 -7.71 -5.10
C THR A 107 -7.59 -6.52 -4.79
N LEU A 108 -6.97 -5.37 -4.56
CA LEU A 108 -7.64 -4.08 -4.52
C LEU A 108 -7.39 -3.36 -5.84
N THR A 109 -8.44 -2.93 -6.50
CA THR A 109 -8.36 -2.18 -7.76
C THR A 109 -9.07 -0.84 -7.62
N ASN A 110 -8.39 0.24 -7.99
CA ASN A 110 -8.93 1.59 -7.93
C ASN A 110 -8.65 2.34 -9.23
N PRO A 111 -9.63 3.09 -9.76
CA PRO A 111 -9.37 4.05 -10.83
C PRO A 111 -8.68 5.31 -10.31
N VAL A 112 -7.91 5.94 -11.16
CA VAL A 112 -7.37 7.30 -10.94
C VAL A 112 -8.37 8.31 -11.49
N ALA A 113 -8.76 9.27 -10.65
CA ALA A 113 -9.70 10.32 -11.00
C ALA A 113 -9.11 11.36 -11.99
#